data_249dcd7589a7cbe950d6453aa066f901
#
_entry.id   249dcd7589a7cbe950d6453aa066f901
#
_cell.length_a   1.000
_cell.length_b   1.000
_cell.length_c   1.000
_cell.angle_alpha   90.00
_cell.angle_beta   90.00
_cell.angle_gamma   90.00
#
_symmetry.space_group_name_H-M   'P 1'
#
loop_
_entity.id
_entity.type
_entity.pdbx_description
1 polymer ?
#
loop_
_entity_poly.entity_id
_entity_poly.type
_entity_poly.pdbx_seq_one_letter_code
_entity_poly.pdbx_strand_id
1 'polypeptide(L)'
;MACEIMSLIQTKKSAALEIQFRRTGERRYAVAIHRSGQPPLEMNPAPGYDSAMPHDLLHFIVESELGLQQGIFGQIADGGTAGTFRSVAETGESEKDVARRRRKTIRRGEKLLRAGGQESAQSERATNICLYEWLARSTDPARQKLAAEMAVNAKSVRGQLSTAEGQALNDAAIKRICARMDELSQQWATLEIGQALSVFWPGKLATNK
;
A
#
# COMPACT_ATOMS: atom_id res chain seq x y z
N MET A 1 -28.36 39.29 13.17
CA MET A 1 -27.30 39.17 12.16
C MET A 1 -26.36 38.04 12.62
N ALA A 2 -26.66 36.83 12.21
CA ALA A 2 -25.83 35.66 12.49
C ALA A 2 -24.88 35.49 11.31
N CYS A 3 -23.58 35.64 11.58
CA CYS A 3 -22.54 35.48 10.59
C CYS A 3 -22.21 34.00 10.51
N GLU A 4 -22.57 33.37 9.39
CA GLU A 4 -22.19 31.99 9.03
C GLU A 4 -20.68 31.93 8.84
N ILE A 5 -20.00 31.29 9.80
CA ILE A 5 -18.64 30.83 9.58
C ILE A 5 -18.77 29.41 8.97
N MET A 6 -18.96 29.35 7.66
CA MET A 6 -18.73 28.12 6.92
C MET A 6 -17.25 27.82 6.94
N SER A 7 -16.85 26.90 7.81
CA SER A 7 -15.53 26.28 7.81
C SER A 7 -15.33 25.54 6.49
N LEU A 8 -14.56 26.14 5.59
CA LEU A 8 -14.03 25.49 4.40
C LEU A 8 -13.01 24.43 4.85
N ILE A 9 -13.50 23.24 5.18
CA ILE A 9 -12.65 22.05 5.19
C ILE A 9 -12.34 21.76 3.71
N GLN A 10 -11.29 22.36 3.20
CA GLN A 10 -10.66 21.93 1.97
C GLN A 10 -10.10 20.53 2.23
N THR A 11 -10.87 19.52 1.88
CA THR A 11 -10.35 18.14 1.74
C THR A 11 -9.27 18.20 0.66
N LYS A 12 -8.03 18.19 1.09
CA LYS A 12 -6.86 18.18 0.21
C LYS A 12 -6.96 16.91 -0.63
N LYS A 13 -7.38 17.06 -1.88
CA LYS A 13 -7.51 15.95 -2.82
C LYS A 13 -6.14 15.31 -2.96
N SER A 14 -5.97 14.11 -2.40
CA SER A 14 -4.73 13.35 -2.53
C SER A 14 -4.40 13.19 -4.03
N ALA A 15 -3.14 13.40 -4.39
CA ALA A 15 -2.71 13.28 -5.78
C ALA A 15 -2.85 11.81 -6.22
N ALA A 16 -3.44 11.61 -7.40
CA ALA A 16 -3.53 10.27 -7.97
C ALA A 16 -2.12 9.71 -8.22
N LEU A 17 -1.88 8.46 -7.80
CA LEU A 17 -0.64 7.73 -8.05
C LEU A 17 -0.93 6.58 -9.00
N GLU A 18 -0.03 6.32 -9.93
CA GLU A 18 0.09 5.04 -10.60
C GLU A 18 1.20 4.24 -9.89
N ILE A 19 0.87 3.02 -9.46
CA ILE A 19 1.77 2.13 -8.74
C ILE A 19 1.96 0.88 -9.58
N GLN A 20 3.21 0.56 -9.91
CA GLN A 20 3.57 -0.59 -10.73
C GLN A 20 4.35 -1.60 -9.90
N PHE A 21 3.80 -2.79 -9.74
CA PHE A 21 4.46 -3.94 -9.16
C PHE A 21 5.09 -4.75 -10.29
N ARG A 22 6.40 -4.69 -10.46
CA ARG A 22 7.13 -5.31 -11.57
C ARG A 22 7.87 -6.56 -11.11
N ARG A 23 7.68 -7.66 -11.79
CA ARG A 23 8.44 -8.89 -11.56
C ARG A 23 9.83 -8.75 -12.16
N THR A 24 10.88 -8.71 -11.32
CA THR A 24 12.28 -8.46 -11.74
C THR A 24 13.15 -9.71 -11.74
N GLY A 25 12.60 -10.84 -11.29
CA GLY A 25 13.28 -12.14 -11.25
C GLY A 25 12.36 -13.23 -10.73
N GLU A 26 12.87 -14.45 -10.61
CA GLU A 26 12.07 -15.60 -10.14
C GLU A 26 11.45 -15.35 -8.76
N ARG A 27 12.24 -14.76 -7.85
CA ARG A 27 11.83 -14.44 -6.48
C ARG A 27 12.15 -12.99 -6.13
N ARG A 28 11.90 -12.08 -7.08
CA ARG A 28 12.20 -10.64 -6.92
C ARG A 28 11.15 -9.80 -7.61
N TYR A 29 10.83 -8.68 -6.98
CA TYR A 29 10.02 -7.64 -7.59
C TYR A 29 10.54 -6.26 -7.23
N ALA A 30 10.04 -5.27 -7.93
CA ALA A 30 10.24 -3.85 -7.65
C ALA A 30 8.90 -3.15 -7.66
N VAL A 31 8.80 -2.06 -6.91
CA VAL A 31 7.63 -1.18 -6.92
C VAL A 31 8.05 0.19 -7.43
N ALA A 32 7.43 0.65 -8.52
CA ALA A 32 7.59 2.00 -9.05
C ALA A 32 6.30 2.80 -8.83
N ILE A 33 6.43 4.07 -8.44
CA ILE A 33 5.29 4.95 -8.17
C ILE A 33 5.45 6.22 -8.99
N HIS A 34 4.48 6.47 -9.86
CA HIS A 34 4.41 7.63 -10.72
C HIS A 34 3.46 8.67 -10.11
N ARG A 35 3.94 9.89 -10.00
CA ARG A 35 3.21 11.04 -9.45
C ARG A 35 3.22 12.16 -10.48
N SER A 36 2.06 12.75 -10.75
CA SER A 36 1.97 13.85 -11.70
C SER A 36 2.92 15.00 -11.32
N GLY A 37 3.76 15.43 -12.29
CA GLY A 37 4.68 16.54 -12.12
C GLY A 37 5.81 16.31 -11.11
N GLN A 38 6.11 15.07 -10.75
CA GLN A 38 7.21 14.73 -9.84
C GLN A 38 7.99 13.53 -10.39
N PRO A 39 9.28 13.45 -10.12
CA PRO A 39 10.06 12.26 -10.45
C PRO A 39 9.48 11.00 -9.80
N PRO A 40 9.58 9.86 -10.47
CA PRO A 40 9.08 8.61 -9.93
C PRO A 40 9.83 8.21 -8.66
N LEU A 41 9.16 7.46 -7.82
CA LEU A 41 9.77 6.76 -6.69
C LEU A 41 9.92 5.28 -7.05
N GLU A 42 10.98 4.67 -6.55
CA GLU A 42 11.23 3.23 -6.75
C GLU A 42 11.70 2.58 -5.44
N MET A 43 11.28 1.34 -5.26
CA MET A 43 11.83 0.40 -4.31
C MET A 43 12.26 -0.85 -5.08
N ASN A 44 13.57 -1.03 -5.23
CA ASN A 44 14.18 -2.09 -6.05
C ASN A 44 15.50 -2.57 -5.44
N PRO A 45 15.64 -3.85 -5.04
CA PRO A 45 14.53 -4.82 -4.93
C PRO A 45 13.56 -4.44 -3.81
N ALA A 46 12.28 -4.77 -3.98
CA ALA A 46 11.31 -4.69 -2.90
C ALA A 46 11.40 -5.96 -2.02
N PRO A 47 11.26 -5.85 -0.69
CA PRO A 47 11.27 -6.99 0.23
C PRO A 47 9.95 -7.76 0.19
N GLY A 48 9.91 -8.95 0.83
CA GLY A 48 8.67 -9.69 1.03
C GLY A 48 8.08 -10.28 -0.26
N TYR A 49 8.95 -10.85 -1.13
CA TYR A 49 8.46 -11.57 -2.30
C TYR A 49 7.64 -12.78 -1.86
N ASP A 50 6.45 -12.90 -2.45
CA ASP A 50 5.61 -14.08 -2.44
C ASP A 50 5.12 -14.38 -3.86
N SER A 51 5.04 -15.66 -4.22
CA SER A 51 4.61 -16.09 -5.56
C SER A 51 3.13 -15.79 -5.82
N ALA A 52 2.32 -15.77 -4.77
CA ALA A 52 0.90 -15.48 -4.86
C ALA A 52 0.60 -13.97 -4.86
N MET A 53 1.34 -13.19 -4.05
CA MET A 53 1.13 -11.75 -3.97
C MET A 53 2.30 -11.04 -3.28
N PRO A 54 2.88 -9.97 -3.86
CA PRO A 54 3.86 -9.13 -3.19
C PRO A 54 3.32 -8.52 -1.90
N HIS A 55 4.17 -8.42 -0.87
CA HIS A 55 3.78 -7.86 0.42
C HIS A 55 3.23 -6.42 0.32
N ASP A 56 3.87 -5.57 -0.47
CA ASP A 56 3.41 -4.19 -0.66
C ASP A 56 2.05 -4.11 -1.38
N LEU A 57 1.71 -5.11 -2.22
CA LEU A 57 0.40 -5.18 -2.87
C LEU A 57 -0.71 -5.51 -1.86
N LEU A 58 -0.40 -6.32 -0.82
CA LEU A 58 -1.32 -6.54 0.30
C LEU A 58 -1.64 -5.24 1.02
N HIS A 59 -0.63 -4.44 1.35
CA HIS A 59 -0.82 -3.12 1.96
C HIS A 59 -1.65 -2.21 1.09
N PHE A 60 -1.37 -2.16 -0.22
CA PHE A 60 -2.16 -1.37 -1.17
C PHE A 60 -3.65 -1.73 -1.12
N ILE A 61 -3.98 -3.02 -1.15
CA ILE A 61 -5.37 -3.50 -1.13
C ILE A 61 -6.04 -3.08 0.19
N VAL A 62 -5.40 -3.37 1.31
CA VAL A 62 -5.95 -3.08 2.64
C VAL A 62 -6.14 -1.58 2.85
N GLU A 63 -5.14 -0.78 2.54
CA GLU A 63 -5.20 0.69 2.70
C GLU A 63 -6.28 1.30 1.80
N SER A 64 -6.41 0.82 0.55
CA SER A 64 -7.44 1.27 -0.39
C SER A 64 -8.84 0.94 0.10
N GLU A 65 -9.08 -0.29 0.55
CA GLU A 65 -10.40 -0.76 0.97
C GLU A 65 -10.85 -0.16 2.31
N LEU A 66 -9.92 0.13 3.20
CA LEU A 66 -10.19 0.77 4.49
C LEU A 66 -10.12 2.30 4.43
N GLY A 67 -9.69 2.87 3.30
CA GLY A 67 -9.59 4.32 3.12
C GLY A 67 -8.50 4.97 3.97
N LEU A 68 -7.41 4.27 4.29
CA LEU A 68 -6.31 4.76 5.11
C LEU A 68 -5.49 5.81 4.33
N GLN A 69 -5.56 7.06 4.76
CA GLN A 69 -4.92 8.18 4.05
C GLN A 69 -3.47 8.43 4.50
N GLN A 70 -3.05 7.86 5.62
CA GLN A 70 -1.71 8.04 6.19
C GLN A 70 -0.94 6.71 6.31
N GLY A 71 -1.40 5.67 5.63
CA GLY A 71 -0.65 4.45 5.36
C GLY A 71 0.49 4.69 4.37
N ILE A 72 1.07 3.64 3.83
CA ILE A 72 2.23 3.72 2.90
C ILE A 72 1.90 4.59 1.69
N PHE A 73 0.81 4.26 0.99
CA PHE A 73 0.48 4.91 -0.29
C PHE A 73 -0.11 6.30 -0.10
N GLY A 74 -0.87 6.54 0.97
CA GLY A 74 -1.34 7.87 1.32
C GLY A 74 -0.21 8.84 1.68
N GLN A 75 0.79 8.40 2.44
CA GLN A 75 2.00 9.19 2.72
C GLN A 75 2.76 9.54 1.44
N ILE A 76 2.84 8.60 0.49
CA ILE A 76 3.50 8.84 -0.81
C ILE A 76 2.69 9.84 -1.65
N ALA A 77 1.37 9.74 -1.66
CA ALA A 77 0.48 10.69 -2.31
C ALA A 77 0.63 12.10 -1.74
N ASP A 78 0.91 12.22 -0.45
CA ASP A 78 1.23 13.48 0.22
C ASP A 78 2.69 13.94 0.02
N GLY A 79 3.48 13.24 -0.80
CA GLY A 79 4.82 13.63 -1.21
C GLY A 79 5.94 13.11 -0.29
N GLY A 80 5.64 12.12 0.57
CA GLY A 80 6.62 11.35 1.33
C GLY A 80 7.26 10.21 0.53
N THR A 81 8.01 9.37 1.23
CA THR A 81 8.65 8.15 0.69
C THR A 81 8.29 6.90 1.48
N ALA A 82 7.39 7.02 2.45
CA ALA A 82 7.09 5.97 3.45
C ALA A 82 8.35 5.30 4.06
N GLY A 83 9.50 6.00 4.03
CA GLY A 83 10.77 5.51 4.57
C GLY A 83 11.54 4.53 3.69
N THR A 84 10.92 3.90 2.71
CA THR A 84 11.48 2.79 1.91
C THR A 84 11.73 3.15 0.45
N PHE A 85 10.92 4.03 -0.13
CA PHE A 85 11.04 4.43 -1.53
C PHE A 85 12.12 5.49 -1.75
N ARG A 86 12.80 5.40 -2.89
CA ARG A 86 13.83 6.36 -3.32
C ARG A 86 13.39 7.07 -4.58
N SER A 87 13.69 8.37 -4.67
CA SER A 87 13.44 9.14 -5.89
C SER A 87 14.46 8.75 -6.96
N VAL A 88 13.95 8.43 -8.14
CA VAL A 88 14.77 8.18 -9.32
C VAL A 88 15.23 9.53 -9.90
N ALA A 89 16.49 9.63 -10.32
CA ALA A 89 17.01 10.80 -11.00
C ALA A 89 16.40 10.90 -12.41
N GLU A 90 16.07 12.11 -12.83
CA GLU A 90 15.64 12.37 -14.21
C GLU A 90 16.85 12.62 -15.11
N THR A 91 16.72 12.27 -16.39
CA THR A 91 17.78 12.50 -17.38
C THR A 91 18.08 13.99 -17.48
N GLY A 92 19.35 14.36 -17.29
CA GLY A 92 19.80 15.76 -17.34
C GLY A 92 19.69 16.54 -16.05
N GLU A 93 19.20 15.93 -14.96
CA GLU A 93 19.14 16.57 -13.63
C GLU A 93 20.57 16.64 -13.03
N SER A 94 20.94 17.78 -12.46
CA SER A 94 22.25 17.91 -11.81
C SER A 94 22.28 17.11 -10.48
N GLU A 95 23.46 16.57 -10.13
CA GLU A 95 23.64 15.87 -8.84
C GLU A 95 23.23 16.73 -7.64
N LYS A 96 23.46 18.04 -7.70
CA LYS A 96 23.10 18.99 -6.66
C LYS A 96 21.57 19.10 -6.49
N ASP A 97 20.83 19.12 -7.60
CA ASP A 97 19.37 19.20 -7.57
C ASP A 97 18.76 17.89 -7.11
N VAL A 98 19.28 16.76 -7.55
CA VAL A 98 18.91 15.42 -7.06
C VAL A 98 19.11 15.35 -5.53
N ALA A 99 20.26 15.76 -5.03
CA ALA A 99 20.56 15.74 -3.60
C ALA A 99 19.65 16.68 -2.80
N ARG A 100 19.36 17.88 -3.32
CA ARG A 100 18.44 18.85 -2.70
C ARG A 100 17.02 18.30 -2.63
N ARG A 101 16.51 17.74 -3.72
CA ARG A 101 15.19 17.13 -3.82
C ARG A 101 15.07 15.95 -2.86
N ARG A 102 16.07 15.06 -2.84
CA ARG A 102 16.12 13.90 -1.94
C ARG A 102 16.03 14.31 -0.48
N ARG A 103 16.81 15.30 -0.03
CA ARG A 103 16.74 15.81 1.36
C ARG A 103 15.35 16.36 1.71
N LYS A 104 14.73 17.12 0.80
CA LYS A 104 13.38 17.68 1.00
C LYS A 104 12.34 16.56 1.15
N THR A 105 12.41 15.54 0.28
CA THR A 105 11.48 14.41 0.29
C THR A 105 11.64 13.55 1.55
N ILE A 106 12.89 13.30 2.00
CA ILE A 106 13.17 12.58 3.25
C ILE A 106 12.57 13.32 4.45
N ARG A 107 12.85 14.63 4.62
CA ARG A 107 12.30 15.44 5.72
C ARG A 107 10.78 15.45 5.74
N ARG A 108 10.16 15.52 4.56
CA ARG A 108 8.70 15.42 4.45
C ARG A 108 8.20 14.04 4.86
N GLY A 109 8.85 12.98 4.40
CA GLY A 109 8.54 11.60 4.78
C GLY A 109 8.62 11.36 6.27
N GLU A 110 9.68 11.83 6.94
CA GLU A 110 9.83 11.74 8.41
C GLU A 110 8.69 12.45 9.15
N LYS A 111 8.27 13.62 8.67
CA LYS A 111 7.12 14.35 9.26
C LYS A 111 5.82 13.58 9.08
N LEU A 112 5.59 13.00 7.91
CA LEU A 112 4.40 12.22 7.60
C LEU A 112 4.37 10.90 8.42
N LEU A 113 5.49 10.22 8.54
CA LEU A 113 5.62 9.01 9.38
C LEU A 113 5.26 9.30 10.85
N ARG A 114 5.74 10.42 11.40
CA ARG A 114 5.41 10.82 12.78
C ARG A 114 3.92 11.16 12.93
N ALA A 115 3.32 11.80 11.94
CA ALA A 115 1.90 12.16 11.97
C ALA A 115 0.98 10.96 11.71
N GLY A 116 1.40 10.04 10.83
CA GLY A 116 0.60 8.90 10.36
C GLY A 116 0.81 7.60 11.13
N GLY A 117 1.55 7.61 12.25
CA GLY A 117 1.94 6.39 12.96
C GLY A 117 0.77 5.47 13.37
N GLN A 118 -0.39 6.03 13.67
CA GLN A 118 -1.57 5.24 14.00
C GLN A 118 -2.13 4.49 12.79
N GLU A 119 -2.30 5.16 11.64
CA GLU A 119 -2.81 4.51 10.43
C GLU A 119 -1.79 3.54 9.83
N SER A 120 -0.49 3.82 9.93
CA SER A 120 0.55 2.86 9.55
C SER A 120 0.47 1.59 10.39
N ALA A 121 0.33 1.71 11.71
CA ALA A 121 0.16 0.57 12.61
C ALA A 121 -1.17 -0.17 12.36
N GLN A 122 -2.24 0.55 12.02
CA GLN A 122 -3.51 -0.02 11.60
C GLN A 122 -3.37 -0.81 10.29
N SER A 123 -2.66 -0.26 9.29
CA SER A 123 -2.38 -0.95 8.02
C SER A 123 -1.66 -2.27 8.26
N GLU A 124 -0.63 -2.30 9.10
CA GLU A 124 0.11 -3.51 9.45
C GLU A 124 -0.79 -4.57 10.12
N ARG A 125 -1.58 -4.16 11.11
CA ARG A 125 -2.52 -5.08 11.80
C ARG A 125 -3.56 -5.63 10.85
N ALA A 126 -4.19 -4.76 10.06
CA ALA A 126 -5.23 -5.16 9.12
C ALA A 126 -4.68 -6.08 8.02
N THR A 127 -3.48 -5.78 7.49
CA THR A 127 -2.80 -6.61 6.49
C THR A 127 -2.50 -8.00 7.03
N ASN A 128 -1.99 -8.12 8.27
CA ASN A 128 -1.74 -9.41 8.91
C ASN A 128 -3.03 -10.24 9.06
N ILE A 129 -4.11 -9.62 9.54
CA ILE A 129 -5.40 -10.29 9.72
C ILE A 129 -5.99 -10.71 8.37
N CYS A 130 -5.97 -9.82 7.37
CA CYS A 130 -6.55 -10.10 6.06
C CYS A 130 -5.75 -11.17 5.30
N LEU A 131 -4.42 -11.18 5.42
CA LEU A 131 -3.59 -12.24 4.86
C LEU A 131 -3.97 -13.60 5.47
N TYR A 132 -4.07 -13.68 6.80
CA TYR A 132 -4.51 -14.90 7.48
C TYR A 132 -5.89 -15.36 6.98
N GLU A 133 -6.86 -14.47 6.93
CA GLU A 133 -8.22 -14.78 6.49
C GLU A 133 -8.27 -15.24 5.02
N TRP A 134 -7.47 -14.64 4.16
CA TRP A 134 -7.35 -15.01 2.76
C TRP A 134 -6.74 -16.40 2.59
N LEU A 135 -5.66 -16.70 3.30
CA LEU A 135 -5.00 -18.00 3.27
C LEU A 135 -5.89 -19.12 3.86
N ALA A 136 -6.60 -18.84 4.96
CA ALA A 136 -7.47 -19.79 5.63
C ALA A 136 -8.69 -20.21 4.80
N ARG A 137 -9.13 -19.36 3.86
CA ARG A 137 -10.23 -19.66 2.91
C ARG A 137 -9.78 -20.43 1.68
N SER A 138 -8.49 -20.57 1.47
CA SER A 138 -7.95 -21.25 0.31
C SER A 138 -8.21 -22.75 0.38
N THR A 139 -8.43 -23.37 -0.78
CA THR A 139 -8.45 -24.84 -0.92
C THR A 139 -7.06 -25.44 -1.16
N ASP A 140 -6.04 -24.60 -1.36
CA ASP A 140 -4.65 -25.01 -1.54
C ASP A 140 -4.06 -25.47 -0.19
N PRO A 141 -3.60 -26.73 -0.06
CA PRO A 141 -3.03 -27.24 1.18
C PRO A 141 -1.80 -26.46 1.67
N ALA A 142 -0.98 -25.90 0.78
CA ALA A 142 0.18 -25.12 1.17
C ALA A 142 -0.24 -23.80 1.81
N ARG A 143 -1.27 -23.13 1.27
CA ARG A 143 -1.84 -21.90 1.85
C ARG A 143 -2.53 -22.19 3.18
N GLN A 144 -3.27 -23.30 3.30
CA GLN A 144 -3.89 -23.70 4.56
C GLN A 144 -2.85 -23.98 5.64
N LYS A 145 -1.74 -24.63 5.31
CA LYS A 145 -0.63 -24.82 6.24
C LYS A 145 -0.06 -23.50 6.74
N LEU A 146 0.18 -22.54 5.83
CA LEU A 146 0.68 -21.22 6.19
C LEU A 146 -0.34 -20.47 7.08
N ALA A 147 -1.64 -20.57 6.78
CA ALA A 147 -2.69 -20.01 7.63
C ALA A 147 -2.65 -20.60 9.05
N ALA A 148 -2.47 -21.92 9.18
CA ALA A 148 -2.36 -22.57 10.48
C ALA A 148 -1.15 -22.06 11.29
N GLU A 149 -0.01 -21.83 10.64
CA GLU A 149 1.19 -21.25 11.25
C GLU A 149 0.94 -19.79 11.70
N MET A 150 0.14 -19.01 10.98
CA MET A 150 -0.20 -17.63 11.28
C MET A 150 -1.32 -17.46 12.33
N ALA A 151 -2.11 -18.48 12.61
CA ALA A 151 -3.36 -18.39 13.38
C ALA A 151 -3.19 -17.75 14.77
N VAL A 152 -2.13 -18.13 15.50
CA VAL A 152 -1.86 -17.59 16.84
C VAL A 152 -1.53 -16.10 16.78
N ASN A 153 -0.68 -15.72 15.82
CA ASN A 153 -0.31 -14.32 15.63
C ASN A 153 -1.51 -13.49 15.17
N ALA A 154 -2.28 -13.96 14.19
CA ALA A 154 -3.47 -13.25 13.70
C ALA A 154 -4.52 -13.03 14.82
N LYS A 155 -4.71 -14.03 15.69
CA LYS A 155 -5.57 -13.90 16.89
C LYS A 155 -5.03 -12.84 17.85
N SER A 156 -3.74 -12.83 18.12
CA SER A 156 -3.08 -11.84 18.98
C SER A 156 -3.23 -10.43 18.41
N VAL A 157 -2.95 -10.25 17.11
CA VAL A 157 -3.08 -8.96 16.43
C VAL A 157 -4.54 -8.48 16.42
N ARG A 158 -5.51 -9.39 16.21
CA ARG A 158 -6.94 -9.05 16.29
C ARG A 158 -7.33 -8.54 17.68
N GLY A 159 -6.73 -9.10 18.74
CA GLY A 159 -6.95 -8.63 20.12
C GLY A 159 -6.35 -7.24 20.42
N GLN A 160 -5.48 -6.72 19.54
CA GLN A 160 -4.86 -5.38 19.67
C GLN A 160 -5.65 -4.29 18.91
N LEU A 161 -6.68 -4.67 18.16
CA LEU A 161 -7.50 -3.68 17.45
C LEU A 161 -8.26 -2.80 18.44
N SER A 162 -8.24 -1.51 18.24
CA SER A 162 -9.19 -0.61 18.89
C SER A 162 -10.62 -0.89 18.41
N THR A 163 -11.61 -0.41 19.14
CA THR A 163 -13.02 -0.55 18.75
C THR A 163 -13.28 0.00 17.33
N ALA A 164 -12.69 1.16 17.00
CA ALA A 164 -12.86 1.77 15.68
C ALA A 164 -12.21 0.94 14.56
N GLU A 165 -11.00 0.41 14.79
CA GLU A 165 -10.33 -0.50 13.85
C GLU A 165 -11.13 -1.79 13.64
N GLY A 166 -11.66 -2.38 14.71
CA GLY A 166 -12.50 -3.58 14.64
C GLY A 166 -13.82 -3.33 13.88
N GLN A 167 -14.42 -2.16 14.03
CA GLN A 167 -15.59 -1.76 13.25
C GLN A 167 -15.26 -1.54 11.77
N ALA A 168 -14.14 -0.93 11.47
CA ALA A 168 -13.67 -0.74 10.08
C ALA A 168 -13.32 -2.08 9.42
N LEU A 169 -12.65 -2.98 10.14
CA LEU A 169 -12.24 -4.31 9.68
C LEU A 169 -13.30 -5.38 10.02
N ASN A 170 -14.55 -5.10 9.72
CA ASN A 170 -15.65 -6.05 9.89
C ASN A 170 -15.64 -7.15 8.81
N ASP A 171 -16.48 -8.18 8.98
CA ASP A 171 -16.54 -9.32 8.06
C ASP A 171 -16.81 -8.91 6.60
N ALA A 172 -17.63 -7.90 6.38
CA ALA A 172 -17.91 -7.39 5.04
C ALA A 172 -16.67 -6.75 4.40
N ALA A 173 -15.90 -5.98 5.18
CA ALA A 173 -14.63 -5.39 4.72
C ALA A 173 -13.60 -6.49 4.42
N ILE A 174 -13.42 -7.46 5.33
CA ILE A 174 -12.52 -8.60 5.12
C ILE A 174 -12.90 -9.37 3.86
N LYS A 175 -14.19 -9.62 3.63
CA LYS A 175 -14.66 -10.32 2.43
C LYS A 175 -14.31 -9.56 1.14
N ARG A 176 -14.49 -8.23 1.11
CA ARG A 176 -14.10 -7.41 -0.05
C ARG A 176 -12.59 -7.42 -0.27
N ILE A 177 -11.81 -7.26 0.81
CA ILE A 177 -10.34 -7.30 0.77
C ILE A 177 -9.87 -8.64 0.22
N CYS A 178 -10.38 -9.78 0.73
CA CYS A 178 -10.02 -11.11 0.23
C CYS A 178 -10.39 -11.31 -1.24
N ALA A 179 -11.57 -10.86 -1.67
CA ALA A 179 -11.96 -10.94 -3.08
C ALA A 179 -11.01 -10.14 -3.98
N ARG A 180 -10.56 -8.98 -3.48
CA ARG A 180 -9.58 -8.16 -4.20
C ARG A 180 -8.20 -8.82 -4.23
N MET A 181 -7.80 -9.50 -3.15
CA MET A 181 -6.59 -10.30 -3.13
C MET A 181 -6.65 -11.45 -4.16
N ASP A 182 -7.78 -12.14 -4.29
CA ASP A 182 -7.96 -13.18 -5.30
C ASP A 182 -7.75 -12.63 -6.71
N GLU A 183 -8.38 -11.52 -7.03
CA GLU A 183 -8.28 -10.89 -8.35
C GLU A 183 -6.84 -10.49 -8.69
N LEU A 184 -6.17 -9.74 -7.79
CA LEU A 184 -4.82 -9.25 -8.05
C LEU A 184 -3.76 -10.35 -7.95
N SER A 185 -3.98 -11.38 -7.12
CA SER A 185 -3.13 -12.57 -7.07
C SER A 185 -3.15 -13.33 -8.40
N GLN A 186 -4.32 -13.49 -9.02
CA GLN A 186 -4.41 -14.13 -10.34
C GLN A 186 -3.65 -13.33 -11.40
N GLN A 187 -3.81 -12.00 -11.42
CA GLN A 187 -3.08 -11.14 -12.36
C GLN A 187 -1.57 -11.20 -12.11
N TRP A 188 -1.13 -11.17 -10.84
CA TRP A 188 0.28 -11.27 -10.47
C TRP A 188 0.91 -12.61 -10.90
N ALA A 189 0.18 -13.70 -10.72
CA ALA A 189 0.66 -15.05 -11.04
C ALA A 189 0.94 -15.25 -12.55
N THR A 190 0.24 -14.52 -13.43
CA THR A 190 0.42 -14.59 -14.88
C THR A 190 1.56 -13.72 -15.41
N LEU A 191 2.16 -12.86 -14.58
CA LEU A 191 3.23 -11.99 -15.03
C LEU A 191 4.53 -12.75 -15.30
N GLU A 192 5.14 -12.44 -16.42
CA GLU A 192 6.50 -12.86 -16.75
C GLU A 192 7.52 -11.89 -16.12
N ILE A 193 8.81 -12.32 -16.06
CA ILE A 193 9.89 -11.44 -15.63
C ILE A 193 9.98 -10.23 -16.57
N GLY A 194 10.00 -9.04 -16.02
CA GLY A 194 9.98 -7.76 -16.74
C GLY A 194 8.59 -7.14 -16.86
N GLN A 195 7.51 -7.91 -16.72
CA GLN A 195 6.14 -7.40 -16.74
C GLN A 195 5.73 -6.78 -15.40
N ALA A 196 4.71 -5.93 -15.43
CA ALA A 196 4.21 -5.22 -14.26
C ALA A 196 2.68 -5.24 -14.17
N LEU A 197 2.18 -5.31 -12.95
CA LEU A 197 0.80 -5.04 -12.57
C LEU A 197 0.68 -3.58 -12.17
N SER A 198 -0.18 -2.80 -12.82
CA SER A 198 -0.46 -1.40 -12.48
C SER A 198 -1.74 -1.26 -11.70
N VAL A 199 -1.70 -0.49 -10.63
CA VAL A 199 -2.85 -0.09 -9.81
C VAL A 199 -2.81 1.42 -9.55
N PHE A 200 -3.96 2.01 -9.15
CA PHE A 200 -4.07 3.46 -8.96
C PHE A 200 -4.55 3.79 -7.55
N TRP A 201 -3.90 4.79 -6.93
CA TRP A 201 -4.28 5.32 -5.63
C TRP A 201 -4.92 6.72 -5.77
N PRO A 202 -5.95 7.08 -5.00
CA PRO A 202 -6.72 6.21 -4.11
C PRO A 202 -7.54 5.19 -4.90
N GLY A 203 -7.58 3.97 -4.42
CA GLY A 203 -8.05 2.80 -5.13
C GLY A 203 -9.46 2.89 -5.71
N LYS A 204 -9.54 3.29 -6.97
CA LYS A 204 -10.52 2.75 -7.90
C LYS A 204 -9.72 2.15 -9.04
N LEU A 205 -9.82 0.83 -9.19
CA LEU A 205 -9.31 0.22 -10.40
C LEU A 205 -9.94 0.85 -11.60
N ALA A 206 -9.09 1.16 -12.59
CA ALA A 206 -9.59 1.29 -13.93
C ALA A 206 -10.20 -0.08 -14.30
N THR A 207 -11.52 -0.15 -14.34
CA THR A 207 -12.20 -1.22 -15.06
C THR A 207 -11.74 -1.10 -16.50
N ASN A 208 -10.86 -2.01 -16.92
CA ASN A 208 -10.56 -2.17 -18.35
C ASN A 208 -11.90 -2.39 -19.06
N LYS A 209 -12.30 -1.37 -19.86
CA LYS A 209 -13.38 -1.50 -20.83
C LYS A 209 -12.84 -2.25 -22.04
#